data_fa7b385c78543b6a26832b586b3b26a3
#
_entry.id   fa7b385c78543b6a26832b586b3b26a3
#
_cell.length_a   1.000
_cell.length_b   1.000
_cell.length_c   1.000
_cell.angle_alpha   90.00
_cell.angle_beta   90.00
_cell.angle_gamma   90.00
#
_symmetry.space_group_name_H-M   'P 1'
#
loop_
_entity.id
_entity.type
_entity.pdbx_description
1 polymer ?
#
loop_
_entity_poly.entity_id
_entity_poly.type
_entity_poly.pdbx_seq_one_letter_code
_entity_poly.pdbx_strand_id
1 'polypeptide(L)'
;MKNSRLFDEENEKIFTIRKIRDFDDAEIEHNLMPHLHDFYSIFWVESGEAIHATEFVEYSLKADTILFVPPGLKHRMYIDKSVSGTYILFNEDFIQYNRKNHVP
;
A
#
# COMPACT_ATOMS: atom_id res chain seq x y z
N MET A 1 -14.24 5.58 -7.96
CA MET A 1 -12.95 5.16 -8.51
C MET A 1 -12.72 3.68 -8.25
N LYS A 2 -12.14 3.03 -9.23
CA LYS A 2 -11.84 1.61 -9.08
C LYS A 2 -10.68 1.41 -8.11
N ASN A 3 -10.84 0.50 -7.19
CA ASN A 3 -9.79 0.20 -6.23
C ASN A 3 -8.67 -0.58 -6.86
N SER A 4 -7.57 -0.63 -6.16
CA SER A 4 -6.41 -1.40 -6.57
C SER A 4 -6.76 -2.88 -6.68
N ARG A 5 -6.11 -3.57 -7.61
CA ARG A 5 -6.24 -5.01 -7.74
C ARG A 5 -5.69 -5.76 -6.54
N LEU A 6 -4.98 -5.06 -5.67
CA LEU A 6 -4.50 -5.64 -4.43
C LEU A 6 -5.62 -5.89 -3.43
N PHE A 7 -6.79 -5.36 -3.70
CA PHE A 7 -7.89 -5.33 -2.75
C PHE A 7 -9.07 -6.14 -3.28
N ASP A 8 -9.55 -7.06 -2.47
CA ASP A 8 -10.71 -7.87 -2.81
C ASP A 8 -11.96 -7.13 -2.35
N GLU A 9 -12.68 -6.55 -3.30
CA GLU A 9 -13.83 -5.71 -3.00
C GLU A 9 -15.01 -6.49 -2.45
N GLU A 10 -15.01 -7.80 -2.58
CA GLU A 10 -16.11 -8.61 -2.07
C GLU A 10 -16.02 -8.85 -0.58
N ASN A 11 -14.89 -8.60 0.02
CA ASN A 11 -14.69 -8.79 1.45
C ASN A 11 -14.84 -7.47 2.18
N GLU A 12 -15.71 -7.44 3.16
CA GLU A 12 -15.90 -6.21 3.94
C GLU A 12 -14.78 -5.98 4.93
N LYS A 13 -14.23 -7.07 5.48
CA LYS A 13 -13.11 -6.96 6.42
C LYS A 13 -11.89 -7.48 5.72
N ILE A 14 -11.05 -6.57 5.26
CA ILE A 14 -9.89 -6.94 4.46
C ILE A 14 -8.62 -6.68 5.22
N PHE A 15 -7.80 -7.70 5.28
CA PHE A 15 -6.42 -7.60 5.73
C PHE A 15 -5.62 -8.48 4.79
N THR A 16 -4.66 -7.88 4.08
CA THR A 16 -3.90 -8.59 3.06
C THR A 16 -2.43 -8.22 3.19
N ILE A 17 -1.57 -9.22 3.03
CA ILE A 17 -0.13 -9.01 2.98
C ILE A 17 0.35 -9.49 1.62
N ARG A 18 1.12 -8.64 0.93
CA ARG A 18 1.66 -8.98 -0.37
C ARG A 18 3.13 -8.59 -0.44
N LYS A 19 3.89 -9.41 -1.15
CA LYS A 19 5.29 -9.07 -1.44
C LYS A 19 5.37 -8.37 -2.78
N ILE A 20 6.30 -7.42 -2.88
CA ILE A 20 6.50 -6.71 -4.15
C ILE A 20 6.81 -7.68 -5.29
N ARG A 21 7.55 -8.73 -5.00
CA ARG A 21 7.91 -9.71 -6.05
C ARG A 21 6.70 -10.38 -6.68
N ASP A 22 5.54 -10.32 -6.02
CA ASP A 22 4.31 -10.92 -6.52
C ASP A 22 3.47 -9.95 -7.32
N PHE A 23 3.91 -8.70 -7.46
CA PHE A 23 3.22 -7.71 -8.28
C PHE A 23 3.48 -8.00 -9.74
N ASP A 24 2.44 -7.90 -10.57
CA ASP A 24 2.64 -7.98 -12.02
C ASP A 24 2.97 -6.61 -12.57
N ASP A 25 3.31 -6.57 -13.86
CA ASP A 25 3.72 -5.33 -14.49
C ASP A 25 2.62 -4.28 -14.47
N ALA A 26 1.37 -4.70 -14.58
CA ALA A 26 0.25 -3.77 -14.55
C ALA A 26 0.12 -3.12 -13.18
N GLU A 27 0.35 -3.86 -12.11
CA GLU A 27 0.29 -3.31 -10.77
C GLU A 27 1.42 -2.32 -10.54
N ILE A 28 2.62 -2.63 -11.03
CA ILE A 28 3.75 -1.72 -10.90
C ILE A 28 3.48 -0.44 -11.68
N GLU A 29 2.95 -0.56 -12.89
CA GLU A 29 2.61 0.58 -13.72
C GLU A 29 1.52 1.43 -13.10
N HIS A 30 0.54 0.79 -12.49
CA HIS A 30 -0.54 1.51 -11.82
C HIS A 30 0.00 2.40 -10.72
N ASN A 31 1.01 1.95 -10.00
CA ASN A 31 1.59 2.73 -8.92
C ASN A 31 2.36 3.95 -9.41
N LEU A 32 2.78 3.98 -10.67
CA LEU A 32 3.46 5.14 -11.23
C LEU A 32 2.52 6.30 -11.48
N MET A 33 1.23 6.03 -11.63
CA MET A 33 0.25 7.07 -11.91
C MET A 33 -0.33 7.58 -10.61
N PRO A 34 -0.65 8.87 -10.53
CA PRO A 34 -1.32 9.38 -9.32
C PRO A 34 -2.62 8.63 -9.07
N HIS A 35 -2.80 8.18 -7.85
CA HIS A 35 -3.99 7.40 -7.48
C HIS A 35 -4.24 7.57 -5.99
N LEU A 36 -5.44 7.18 -5.58
CA LEU A 36 -5.78 7.12 -4.17
C LEU A 36 -6.58 5.85 -3.92
N HIS A 37 -6.62 5.46 -2.67
CA HIS A 37 -7.30 4.25 -2.25
C HIS A 37 -8.30 4.57 -1.14
N ASP A 38 -9.23 3.66 -0.91
CA ASP A 38 -10.14 3.76 0.22
C ASP A 38 -9.76 2.80 1.35
N PHE A 39 -8.51 2.38 1.36
CA PHE A 39 -7.98 1.50 2.40
C PHE A 39 -6.67 2.07 2.92
N TYR A 40 -6.21 1.53 4.03
CA TYR A 40 -4.92 1.87 4.62
C TYR A 40 -3.85 0.96 4.05
N SER A 41 -2.65 1.46 3.90
CA SER A 41 -1.53 0.61 3.50
C SER A 41 -0.28 0.96 4.29
N ILE A 42 0.51 -0.07 4.52
CA ILE A 42 1.84 0.06 5.11
C ILE A 42 2.80 -0.60 4.14
N PHE A 43 3.81 0.12 3.73
CA PHE A 43 4.81 -0.41 2.80
C PHE A 43 6.16 -0.42 3.50
N TRP A 44 6.71 -1.60 3.64
CA TRP A 44 8.03 -1.79 4.23
C TRP A 44 9.01 -2.11 3.12
N VAL A 45 9.98 -1.23 2.91
CA VAL A 45 11.06 -1.45 1.94
C VAL A 45 12.14 -2.27 2.64
N GLU A 46 12.35 -3.49 2.16
CA GLU A 46 13.32 -4.39 2.76
C GLU A 46 14.68 -4.23 2.14
N SER A 47 14.74 -3.98 0.84
CA SER A 47 15.99 -3.69 0.14
C SER A 47 15.69 -2.89 -1.11
N GLY A 48 16.71 -2.22 -1.64
CA GLY A 48 16.55 -1.35 -2.78
C GLY A 48 16.02 0.00 -2.35
N GLU A 49 15.48 0.73 -3.30
CA GLU A 49 15.01 2.09 -3.05
C GLU A 49 13.78 2.35 -3.89
N ALA A 50 12.72 2.83 -3.26
CA ALA A 50 11.50 3.24 -3.94
C ALA A 50 11.35 4.76 -3.79
N ILE A 51 10.49 5.35 -4.60
CA ILE A 51 10.20 6.78 -4.51
C ILE A 51 8.71 6.96 -4.29
N HIS A 52 8.38 7.77 -3.30
CA HIS A 52 6.99 8.10 -2.97
C HIS A 52 6.77 9.58 -3.22
N ALA A 53 5.69 9.90 -3.91
CA ALA A 53 5.39 11.29 -4.25
C ALA A 53 3.93 11.59 -3.99
N THR A 54 3.69 12.73 -3.37
CA THR A 54 2.37 13.32 -3.27
C THR A 54 2.37 14.59 -4.12
N GLU A 55 1.28 15.34 -4.05
CA GLU A 55 1.19 16.61 -4.77
C GLU A 55 2.27 17.59 -4.32
N PHE A 56 2.70 17.48 -3.07
CA PHE A 56 3.55 18.50 -2.45
C PHE A 56 4.98 18.05 -2.22
N VAL A 57 5.25 16.75 -2.18
CA VAL A 57 6.56 16.28 -1.76
C VAL A 57 6.90 14.97 -2.46
N GLU A 58 8.18 14.79 -2.73
CA GLU A 58 8.71 13.55 -3.29
C GLU A 58 9.94 13.17 -2.50
N TYR A 59 10.05 11.90 -2.12
CA TYR A 59 11.19 11.46 -1.34
C TYR A 59 11.47 9.97 -1.55
N SER A 60 12.68 9.59 -1.22
CA SER A 60 13.14 8.21 -1.36
C SER A 60 12.80 7.39 -0.14
N LEU A 61 12.43 6.14 -0.39
CA LEU A 61 12.21 5.14 0.65
C LEU A 61 13.33 4.13 0.53
N LYS A 62 14.25 4.17 1.47
CA LYS A 62 15.42 3.29 1.46
C LYS A 62 15.14 2.05 2.28
N ALA A 63 16.08 1.12 2.26
CA ALA A 63 15.93 -0.12 3.02
C ALA A 63 15.61 0.17 4.48
N ASP A 64 14.73 -0.65 5.02
CA ASP A 64 14.24 -0.55 6.40
C ASP A 64 13.40 0.68 6.68
N THR A 65 12.82 1.26 5.62
CA THR A 65 11.86 2.35 5.75
C THR A 65 10.46 1.77 5.72
N ILE A 66 9.59 2.31 6.55
CA ILE A 66 8.18 1.96 6.58
C ILE A 66 7.38 3.21 6.23
N LEU A 67 6.51 3.06 5.23
CA LEU A 67 5.64 4.15 4.78
C LEU A 67 4.20 3.80 5.12
N PHE A 68 3.50 4.69 5.79
CA PHE A 68 2.08 4.55 6.05
C PHE A 68 1.30 5.47 5.13
N VAL A 69 0.31 4.91 4.42
CA VAL A 69 -0.53 5.68 3.51
C VAL A 69 -1.98 5.53 3.94
N PRO A 70 -2.58 6.61 4.44
CA PRO A 70 -4.00 6.55 4.83
C PRO A 70 -4.91 6.62 3.60
N PRO A 71 -6.19 6.25 3.77
CA PRO A 71 -7.15 6.41 2.68
C PRO A 71 -7.26 7.85 2.24
N GLY A 72 -7.50 8.04 0.94
CA GLY A 72 -7.76 9.36 0.40
C GLY A 72 -6.54 10.19 0.08
N LEU A 73 -5.34 9.70 0.40
CA LEU A 73 -4.13 10.42 0.03
C LEU A 73 -3.78 10.12 -1.42
N LYS A 74 -3.79 11.15 -2.24
CA LYS A 74 -3.42 11.01 -3.64
C LYS A 74 -1.91 10.97 -3.75
N HIS A 75 -1.40 9.88 -4.30
CA HIS A 75 0.04 9.67 -4.35
C HIS A 75 0.41 8.80 -5.55
N ARG A 76 1.70 8.70 -5.80
CA ARG A 76 2.25 7.74 -6.75
C ARG A 76 3.52 7.17 -6.16
N MET A 77 3.89 6.00 -6.63
CA MET A 77 5.06 5.32 -6.12
C MET A 77 5.82 4.67 -7.26
N TYR A 78 7.11 4.93 -7.32
CA TYR A 78 7.98 4.27 -8.28
C TYR A 78 8.65 3.09 -7.59
N ILE A 79 8.37 1.90 -8.09
CA ILE A 79 8.90 0.64 -7.57
C ILE A 79 9.41 -0.13 -8.77
N ASP A 80 10.70 -0.45 -8.79
CA ASP A 80 11.21 -1.31 -9.85
C ASP A 80 11.52 -2.69 -9.30
N LYS A 81 11.99 -3.55 -10.17
CA LYS A 81 12.18 -4.95 -9.80
C LYS A 81 13.36 -5.17 -8.86
N SER A 82 14.17 -4.15 -8.63
CA SER A 82 15.26 -4.25 -7.68
C SER A 82 14.78 -4.08 -6.24
N VAL A 83 13.55 -3.60 -6.07
CA VAL A 83 13.00 -3.35 -4.74
C VAL A 83 12.42 -4.64 -4.17
N SER A 84 12.81 -4.94 -2.95
CA SER A 84 12.21 -6.00 -2.17
C SER A 84 11.40 -5.35 -1.06
N GLY A 85 10.16 -5.77 -0.88
CA GLY A 85 9.34 -5.14 0.13
C GLY A 85 8.05 -5.88 0.39
N THR A 86 7.35 -5.42 1.40
CA THR A 86 6.10 -6.03 1.86
C THR A 86 5.04 -4.94 1.96
N TYR A 87 3.88 -5.21 1.37
CA TYR A 87 2.70 -4.37 1.53
C TYR A 87 1.72 -5.02 2.48
N ILE A 88 1.20 -4.23 3.40
CA ILE A 88 0.12 -4.64 4.28
C ILE A 88 -1.05 -3.70 4.01
N LEU A 89 -2.20 -4.27 3.70
CA LEU A 89 -3.39 -3.51 3.33
C LEU A 89 -4.53 -3.89 4.25
N PHE A 90 -5.28 -2.89 4.72
CA PHE A 90 -6.45 -3.17 5.55
C PHE A 90 -7.44 -2.00 5.40
N ASN A 91 -8.70 -2.30 5.64
CA ASN A 91 -9.74 -1.28 5.50
C ASN A 91 -10.31 -0.92 6.87
N GLU A 92 -11.21 0.05 6.85
CA GLU A 92 -11.82 0.54 8.09
C GLU A 92 -12.62 -0.56 8.79
N ASP A 93 -13.28 -1.41 8.02
CA ASP A 93 -14.07 -2.50 8.61
C ASP A 93 -13.18 -3.47 9.37
N PHE A 94 -11.97 -3.70 8.89
CA PHE A 94 -11.01 -4.54 9.61
C PHE A 94 -10.64 -3.89 10.94
N ILE A 95 -10.39 -2.58 10.93
CA ILE A 95 -10.05 -1.87 12.16
C ILE A 95 -11.19 -1.97 13.16
N GLN A 96 -12.42 -1.70 12.72
CA GLN A 96 -13.57 -1.73 13.61
C GLN A 96 -13.84 -3.11 14.17
N TYR A 97 -13.69 -4.12 13.33
CA TYR A 97 -13.85 -5.50 13.78
C TYR A 97 -12.87 -5.83 14.89
N ASN A 98 -11.62 -5.43 14.74
CA ASN A 98 -10.61 -5.75 15.73
C ASN A 98 -10.80 -4.95 17.02
N ARG A 99 -11.26 -3.72 16.91
CA ARG A 99 -11.56 -2.93 18.09
C ARG A 99 -12.68 -3.54 18.92
N LYS A 100 -13.69 -4.09 18.25
CA LYS A 100 -14.82 -4.72 18.94
C LYS A 100 -14.47 -6.04 19.59
N ASN A 101 -13.59 -6.79 18.95
CA ASN A 101 -13.30 -8.17 19.34
C ASN A 101 -11.99 -8.31 20.11
N HIS A 102 -11.25 -7.24 20.22
CA HIS A 102 -10.01 -7.25 20.97
C HIS A 102 -10.30 -6.70 22.35
N VAL A 103 -10.13 -7.54 23.36
CA VAL A 103 -10.38 -7.12 24.73
C VAL A 103 -9.04 -7.05 25.43
N PRO A 104 -8.60 -5.86 25.77
CA PRO A 104 -7.33 -5.71 26.47
C PRO A 104 -7.35 -6.40 27.83
#